data_165622fbfc200c0269749f961c88135f
#
_entry.id   165622fbfc200c0269749f961c88135f
#
_cell.length_a   1.000
_cell.length_b   1.000
_cell.length_c   1.000
_cell.angle_alpha   90.00
_cell.angle_beta   90.00
_cell.angle_gamma   90.00
#
_symmetry.space_group_name_H-M   'P 1'
#
loop_
_entity.id
_entity.type
_entity.pdbx_description
1 polymer ?
#
loop_
_entity_poly.entity_id
_entity_poly.type
_entity_poly.pdbx_seq_one_letter_code
_entity_poly.pdbx_strand_id
1 'polypeptide(L)'
;MRKISLIGAGQIGGTLAHLIGLKELVDEVVMFDVASGVAKGKALDIAQSSSVDGFNVKFSGTDNYEDIKNSDVIIITAGVPRKPGMSRDDLLGINLKIIKQVAEGIKTYSPDAFVICITNPLDVMVMAFQKYSELPTNKVVGMAGILDSSRFKLFLSKELKVPVKKIDAMVMGGHGDTMVPLPRFTKVSGKPLLDLVKDGKISSEKLESINQRTRDGGAEIVKYLEKGSAFYAPAASGVEMASAYINDEKKILPCAAYMNGEYGVEKIYAGVPVIIGKDGIEKIEEIELDEKEKSEFNHSIEAVKKLWEAASAIDTDLKK
;
A
#
# COMPACT_ATOMS: atom_id res chain seq x y z
N MET A 1 -11.71 22.39 -4.97
CA MET A 1 -10.25 22.26 -5.13
C MET A 1 -9.88 20.94 -4.47
N ARG A 2 -9.38 19.97 -5.26
CA ARG A 2 -9.02 18.64 -4.77
C ARG A 2 -7.66 18.68 -4.09
N LYS A 3 -7.51 17.97 -2.97
CA LYS A 3 -6.33 18.05 -2.12
C LYS A 3 -5.90 16.67 -1.66
N ILE A 4 -4.59 16.38 -1.76
CA ILE A 4 -3.97 15.21 -1.15
C ILE A 4 -2.98 15.67 -0.08
N SER A 5 -3.06 15.09 1.11
CA SER A 5 -2.04 15.27 2.15
C SER A 5 -1.20 14.00 2.33
N LEU A 6 0.11 14.19 2.44
CA LEU A 6 1.10 13.11 2.60
C LEU A 6 1.68 13.21 4.00
N ILE A 7 1.42 12.23 4.84
CA ILE A 7 1.92 12.17 6.21
C ILE A 7 3.23 11.38 6.24
N GLY A 8 4.34 12.11 6.32
CA GLY A 8 5.70 11.62 6.17
C GLY A 8 6.33 12.15 4.88
N ALA A 9 7.36 12.99 5.00
CA ALA A 9 8.11 13.55 3.87
C ALA A 9 9.42 12.78 3.61
N GLY A 10 9.44 11.47 3.88
CA GLY A 10 10.58 10.59 3.58
C GLY A 10 10.76 10.35 2.07
N GLN A 11 11.42 9.24 1.69
CA GLN A 11 11.63 8.90 0.29
C GLN A 11 10.31 8.59 -0.44
N ILE A 12 9.44 7.79 0.19
CA ILE A 12 8.13 7.48 -0.39
C ILE A 12 7.28 8.77 -0.51
N GLY A 13 7.22 9.60 0.56
CA GLY A 13 6.43 10.83 0.55
C GLY A 13 6.85 11.82 -0.53
N GLY A 14 8.17 12.04 -0.71
CA GLY A 14 8.68 12.87 -1.80
C GLY A 14 8.37 12.32 -3.19
N THR A 15 8.50 10.99 -3.37
CA THR A 15 8.18 10.34 -4.64
C THR A 15 6.68 10.40 -4.95
N LEU A 16 5.82 10.20 -3.93
CA LEU A 16 4.36 10.39 -4.07
C LEU A 16 4.03 11.80 -4.53
N ALA A 17 4.57 12.82 -3.85
CA ALA A 17 4.31 14.22 -4.18
C ALA A 17 4.68 14.53 -5.63
N HIS A 18 5.87 14.12 -6.08
CA HIS A 18 6.32 14.33 -7.45
C HIS A 18 5.44 13.61 -8.47
N LEU A 19 5.08 12.34 -8.24
CA LEU A 19 4.20 11.58 -9.13
C LEU A 19 2.78 12.17 -9.20
N ILE A 20 2.25 12.68 -8.09
CA ILE A 20 0.95 13.38 -8.05
C ILE A 20 1.03 14.66 -8.88
N GLY A 21 2.13 15.41 -8.76
CA GLY A 21 2.39 16.59 -9.57
C GLY A 21 2.43 16.27 -11.07
N LEU A 22 3.28 15.34 -11.49
CA LEU A 22 3.41 14.93 -12.89
C LEU A 22 2.10 14.45 -13.54
N LYS A 23 1.20 13.87 -12.72
CA LYS A 23 -0.12 13.42 -13.18
C LYS A 23 -1.21 14.49 -13.06
N GLU A 24 -0.91 15.62 -12.45
CA GLU A 24 -1.89 16.67 -12.12
C GLU A 24 -3.16 16.09 -11.48
N LEU A 25 -2.97 15.13 -10.58
CA LEU A 25 -4.08 14.34 -10.02
C LEU A 25 -5.03 15.21 -9.16
N VAL A 26 -4.49 16.23 -8.51
CA VAL A 26 -5.19 17.18 -7.64
C VAL A 26 -4.67 18.61 -7.82
N ASP A 27 -5.37 19.58 -7.26
CA ASP A 27 -4.97 20.99 -7.31
C ASP A 27 -3.90 21.34 -6.26
N GLU A 28 -3.87 20.60 -5.13
CA GLU A 28 -3.01 20.88 -3.99
C GLU A 28 -2.46 19.62 -3.35
N VAL A 29 -1.17 19.64 -3.02
CA VAL A 29 -0.49 18.62 -2.21
C VAL A 29 0.12 19.27 -0.98
N VAL A 30 -0.23 18.76 0.20
CA VAL A 30 0.38 19.14 1.48
C VAL A 30 1.27 18.02 1.95
N MET A 31 2.55 18.31 2.17
CA MET A 31 3.52 17.39 2.75
C MET A 31 3.66 17.70 4.24
N PHE A 32 3.26 16.77 5.09
CA PHE A 32 3.40 16.87 6.55
C PHE A 32 4.59 16.01 7.02
N ASP A 33 5.44 16.58 7.85
CA ASP A 33 6.48 15.83 8.58
C ASP A 33 6.80 16.54 9.90
N VAL A 34 7.10 15.78 10.95
CA VAL A 34 7.57 16.33 12.23
C VAL A 34 8.88 17.13 12.08
N ALA A 35 9.67 16.80 11.06
CA ALA A 35 10.82 17.58 10.59
C ALA A 35 10.35 18.62 9.56
N SER A 36 9.76 19.72 10.01
CA SER A 36 9.18 20.78 9.16
C SER A 36 10.07 21.21 8.00
N GLY A 37 11.38 21.34 8.25
CA GLY A 37 12.36 21.70 7.23
C GLY A 37 12.44 20.68 6.08
N VAL A 38 12.30 19.39 6.36
CA VAL A 38 12.29 18.33 5.34
C VAL A 38 11.04 18.44 4.46
N ALA A 39 9.87 18.62 5.08
CA ALA A 39 8.61 18.78 4.35
C ALA A 39 8.64 20.02 3.45
N LYS A 40 9.04 21.18 4.01
CA LYS A 40 9.13 22.46 3.28
C LYS A 40 10.16 22.41 2.15
N GLY A 41 11.35 21.84 2.41
CA GLY A 41 12.41 21.72 1.41
C GLY A 41 11.98 20.87 0.21
N LYS A 42 11.40 19.68 0.46
CA LYS A 42 10.91 18.82 -0.63
C LYS A 42 9.72 19.41 -1.38
N ALA A 43 8.77 20.02 -0.68
CA ALA A 43 7.64 20.68 -1.32
C ALA A 43 8.12 21.81 -2.26
N LEU A 44 9.10 22.60 -1.82
CA LEU A 44 9.68 23.67 -2.64
C LEU A 44 10.44 23.14 -3.86
N ASP A 45 11.27 22.11 -3.67
CA ASP A 45 12.05 21.48 -4.73
C ASP A 45 11.13 20.88 -5.83
N ILE A 46 10.10 20.15 -5.41
CA ILE A 46 9.10 19.60 -6.34
C ILE A 46 8.31 20.74 -7.03
N ALA A 47 7.94 21.80 -6.30
CA ALA A 47 7.28 22.95 -6.91
C ALA A 47 8.17 23.63 -7.95
N GLN A 48 9.49 23.69 -7.75
CA GLN A 48 10.44 24.22 -8.74
C GLN A 48 10.54 23.35 -9.99
N SER A 49 10.43 22.00 -9.87
CA SER A 49 10.45 21.13 -11.04
C SER A 49 9.26 21.35 -11.97
N SER A 50 8.15 21.93 -11.47
CA SER A 50 6.96 22.21 -12.28
C SER A 50 7.24 23.04 -13.52
N SER A 51 8.19 23.96 -13.46
CA SER A 51 8.59 24.80 -14.60
C SER A 51 9.32 24.01 -15.71
N VAL A 52 9.89 22.85 -15.37
CA VAL A 52 10.60 21.94 -16.30
C VAL A 52 9.65 20.85 -16.79
N ASP A 53 8.89 20.25 -15.86
CA ASP A 53 8.01 19.11 -16.13
C ASP A 53 6.63 19.52 -16.67
N GLY A 54 6.25 20.80 -16.53
CA GLY A 54 5.03 21.37 -17.13
C GLY A 54 3.73 21.10 -16.37
N PHE A 55 3.78 20.78 -15.08
CA PHE A 55 2.55 20.62 -14.27
C PHE A 55 2.22 21.86 -13.42
N ASN A 56 0.95 21.99 -13.00
CA ASN A 56 0.47 23.16 -12.26
C ASN A 56 -0.28 22.74 -10.98
N VAL A 57 0.42 22.10 -10.04
CA VAL A 57 -0.09 21.67 -8.73
C VAL A 57 0.57 22.52 -7.65
N LYS A 58 -0.19 22.95 -6.64
CA LYS A 58 0.33 23.68 -5.49
C LYS A 58 0.95 22.70 -4.49
N PHE A 59 2.17 23.00 -4.03
CA PHE A 59 2.87 22.22 -3.01
C PHE A 59 3.15 23.08 -1.78
N SER A 60 2.90 22.53 -0.60
CA SER A 60 3.29 23.11 0.67
C SER A 60 3.85 22.05 1.61
N GLY A 61 4.75 22.45 2.49
CA GLY A 61 5.32 21.60 3.54
C GLY A 61 5.02 22.16 4.92
N THR A 62 4.64 21.31 5.87
CA THR A 62 4.21 21.70 7.20
C THR A 62 4.54 20.65 8.26
N ASP A 63 4.50 21.06 9.53
CA ASP A 63 4.47 20.22 10.74
C ASP A 63 3.20 20.46 11.57
N ASN A 64 2.24 21.23 11.02
CA ASN A 64 0.95 21.50 11.66
C ASN A 64 -0.16 20.67 10.99
N TYR A 65 -0.86 19.84 11.79
CA TYR A 65 -2.00 19.05 11.29
C TYR A 65 -3.19 19.90 10.80
N GLU A 66 -3.32 21.16 11.21
CA GLU A 66 -4.38 22.03 10.72
C GLU A 66 -4.29 22.24 9.19
N ASP A 67 -3.08 22.20 8.63
CA ASP A 67 -2.86 22.40 7.19
C ASP A 67 -3.37 21.23 6.32
N ILE A 68 -3.59 20.03 6.91
CA ILE A 68 -4.19 18.89 6.18
C ILE A 68 -5.72 18.96 6.14
N LYS A 69 -6.34 19.96 6.73
CA LYS A 69 -7.80 20.10 6.77
C LYS A 69 -8.42 20.06 5.37
N ASN A 70 -9.56 19.37 5.26
CA ASN A 70 -10.31 19.20 4.02
C ASN A 70 -9.53 18.45 2.91
N SER A 71 -8.65 17.54 3.26
CA SER A 71 -8.03 16.63 2.28
C SER A 71 -9.03 15.61 1.79
N ASP A 72 -9.08 15.39 0.46
CA ASP A 72 -9.87 14.31 -0.14
C ASP A 72 -9.21 12.95 0.11
N VAL A 73 -7.89 12.92 0.00
CA VAL A 73 -7.08 11.71 0.26
C VAL A 73 -5.92 12.05 1.19
N ILE A 74 -5.64 11.14 2.11
CA ILE A 74 -4.43 11.20 2.94
C ILE A 74 -3.63 9.91 2.74
N ILE A 75 -2.33 10.05 2.45
CA ILE A 75 -1.42 8.91 2.31
C ILE A 75 -0.42 8.92 3.46
N ILE A 76 -0.41 7.85 4.25
CA ILE A 76 0.43 7.73 5.44
C ILE A 76 1.67 6.91 5.09
N THR A 77 2.84 7.55 5.19
CA THR A 77 4.16 6.93 5.07
C THR A 77 5.02 7.14 6.31
N ALA A 78 4.46 7.86 7.30
CA ALA A 78 5.12 8.15 8.57
C ALA A 78 5.41 6.84 9.32
N GLY A 79 6.65 6.67 9.75
CA GLY A 79 7.14 5.50 10.45
C GLY A 79 8.65 5.39 10.31
N VAL A 80 9.25 4.53 11.12
CA VAL A 80 10.69 4.24 11.03
C VAL A 80 10.92 2.90 10.33
N PRO A 81 11.94 2.80 9.46
CA PRO A 81 12.37 1.52 8.93
C PRO A 81 13.11 0.72 9.99
N ARG A 82 13.14 -0.60 9.84
CA ARG A 82 13.93 -1.47 10.74
C ARG A 82 15.42 -1.11 10.64
N LYS A 83 16.03 -0.86 11.79
CA LYS A 83 17.46 -0.57 11.91
C LYS A 83 18.23 -1.81 12.38
N PRO A 84 19.55 -1.93 12.10
CA PRO A 84 20.37 -2.97 12.67
C PRO A 84 20.27 -2.98 14.20
N GLY A 85 20.12 -4.17 14.81
CA GLY A 85 19.96 -4.33 16.25
C GLY A 85 18.55 -4.10 16.82
N MET A 86 17.60 -3.64 15.99
CA MET A 86 16.21 -3.45 16.42
C MET A 86 15.44 -4.77 16.29
N SER A 87 14.77 -5.19 17.37
CA SER A 87 13.86 -6.32 17.33
C SER A 87 12.59 -6.01 16.51
N ARG A 88 11.81 -7.05 16.20
CA ARG A 88 10.50 -6.88 15.52
C ARG A 88 9.52 -6.12 16.41
N ASP A 89 9.51 -6.42 17.70
CA ASP A 89 8.62 -5.81 18.68
C ASP A 89 8.98 -4.35 18.95
N ASP A 90 10.28 -4.01 18.98
CA ASP A 90 10.72 -2.60 19.09
C ASP A 90 10.20 -1.78 17.92
N LEU A 91 10.35 -2.28 16.69
CA LEU A 91 9.85 -1.60 15.49
C LEU A 91 8.33 -1.43 15.55
N LEU A 92 7.63 -2.48 15.94
CA LEU A 92 6.18 -2.49 16.06
C LEU A 92 5.72 -1.44 17.08
N GLY A 93 6.32 -1.43 18.27
CA GLY A 93 5.97 -0.47 19.33
C GLY A 93 6.26 0.99 18.96
N ILE A 94 7.35 1.27 18.23
CA ILE A 94 7.65 2.61 17.75
C ILE A 94 6.62 3.06 16.73
N ASN A 95 6.33 2.22 15.72
CA ASN A 95 5.40 2.59 14.66
C ASN A 95 3.95 2.68 15.15
N LEU A 96 3.53 1.89 16.13
CA LEU A 96 2.22 2.04 16.78
C LEU A 96 2.05 3.42 17.42
N LYS A 97 3.07 3.91 18.14
CA LYS A 97 3.03 5.27 18.72
C LYS A 97 2.92 6.36 17.66
N ILE A 98 3.65 6.22 16.56
CA ILE A 98 3.59 7.17 15.45
C ILE A 98 2.19 7.13 14.81
N ILE A 99 1.66 5.95 14.49
CA ILE A 99 0.34 5.78 13.89
C ILE A 99 -0.77 6.32 14.79
N LYS A 100 -0.66 6.17 16.12
CA LYS A 100 -1.62 6.73 17.07
C LYS A 100 -1.69 8.26 16.98
N GLN A 101 -0.54 8.93 16.98
CA GLN A 101 -0.46 10.39 16.81
C GLN A 101 -1.01 10.84 15.45
N VAL A 102 -0.68 10.11 14.38
CA VAL A 102 -1.20 10.38 13.03
C VAL A 102 -2.71 10.23 12.98
N ALA A 103 -3.24 9.18 13.60
CA ALA A 103 -4.68 8.93 13.66
C ALA A 103 -5.44 10.04 14.39
N GLU A 104 -4.92 10.51 15.53
CA GLU A 104 -5.49 11.64 16.28
C GLU A 104 -5.51 12.93 15.46
N GLY A 105 -4.42 13.22 14.73
CA GLY A 105 -4.33 14.38 13.85
C GLY A 105 -5.31 14.31 12.70
N ILE A 106 -5.41 13.17 12.01
CA ILE A 106 -6.33 12.99 10.88
C ILE A 106 -7.79 13.01 11.34
N LYS A 107 -8.12 12.33 12.44
CA LYS A 107 -9.46 12.33 13.03
C LYS A 107 -9.94 13.75 13.35
N THR A 108 -9.03 14.60 13.83
CA THR A 108 -9.37 15.98 14.23
C THR A 108 -9.55 16.90 13.03
N TYR A 109 -8.67 16.82 12.03
CA TYR A 109 -8.60 17.84 10.98
C TYR A 109 -9.12 17.39 9.62
N SER A 110 -9.22 16.09 9.36
CA SER A 110 -9.67 15.54 8.07
C SER A 110 -10.42 14.21 8.23
N PRO A 111 -11.49 14.13 9.03
CA PRO A 111 -12.21 12.88 9.35
C PRO A 111 -12.91 12.25 8.15
N ASP A 112 -13.19 13.01 7.09
CA ASP A 112 -13.89 12.52 5.89
C ASP A 112 -12.95 12.02 4.79
N ALA A 113 -11.62 12.17 4.97
CA ALA A 113 -10.62 11.79 3.98
C ALA A 113 -10.61 10.28 3.72
N PHE A 114 -10.34 9.89 2.47
CA PHE A 114 -9.94 8.53 2.15
C PHE A 114 -8.47 8.32 2.52
N VAL A 115 -8.18 7.36 3.39
CA VAL A 115 -6.85 7.18 3.98
C VAL A 115 -6.18 5.93 3.44
N ILE A 116 -5.00 6.10 2.84
CA ILE A 116 -4.15 5.03 2.32
C ILE A 116 -2.93 4.89 3.23
N CYS A 117 -2.81 3.77 3.92
CA CYS A 117 -1.65 3.46 4.77
C CYS A 117 -0.58 2.72 3.96
N ILE A 118 0.69 3.17 4.06
CA ILE A 118 1.87 2.51 3.46
C ILE A 118 2.87 2.09 4.53
N THR A 119 2.75 2.60 5.74
CA THR A 119 3.65 2.32 6.87
C THR A 119 3.67 0.83 7.23
N ASN A 120 4.88 0.28 7.43
CA ASN A 120 5.10 -1.13 7.80
C ASN A 120 5.25 -1.34 9.32
N PRO A 121 4.85 -2.51 9.83
CA PRO A 121 4.23 -3.67 9.14
C PRO A 121 2.79 -3.34 8.71
N LEU A 122 2.55 -3.37 7.40
CA LEU A 122 1.38 -2.73 6.79
C LEU A 122 0.04 -3.16 7.39
N ASP A 123 -0.22 -4.48 7.40
CA ASP A 123 -1.53 -5.00 7.81
C ASP A 123 -1.89 -4.59 9.24
N VAL A 124 -0.90 -4.55 10.13
CA VAL A 124 -1.09 -4.10 11.51
C VAL A 124 -1.21 -2.59 11.61
N MET A 125 -0.42 -1.84 10.84
CA MET A 125 -0.46 -0.37 10.91
C MET A 125 -1.78 0.19 10.37
N VAL A 126 -2.35 -0.39 9.30
CA VAL A 126 -3.67 0.03 8.81
C VAL A 126 -4.79 -0.32 9.80
N MET A 127 -4.71 -1.50 10.45
CA MET A 127 -5.64 -1.89 11.51
C MET A 127 -5.55 -0.94 12.71
N ALA A 128 -4.33 -0.66 13.18
CA ALA A 128 -4.12 0.23 14.31
C ALA A 128 -4.59 1.66 13.99
N PHE A 129 -4.29 2.17 12.77
CA PHE A 129 -4.79 3.46 12.34
C PHE A 129 -6.32 3.52 12.38
N GLN A 130 -7.01 2.52 11.82
CA GLN A 130 -8.47 2.48 11.80
C GLN A 130 -9.03 2.46 13.24
N LYS A 131 -8.43 1.67 14.12
CA LYS A 131 -8.84 1.59 15.54
C LYS A 131 -8.68 2.91 16.28
N TYR A 132 -7.52 3.57 16.15
CA TYR A 132 -7.26 4.84 16.84
C TYR A 132 -8.07 6.00 16.25
N SER A 133 -8.23 6.05 14.94
CA SER A 133 -8.97 7.12 14.26
C SER A 133 -10.47 6.97 14.36
N GLU A 134 -10.98 5.73 14.50
CA GLU A 134 -12.39 5.38 14.41
C GLU A 134 -13.06 5.80 13.08
N LEU A 135 -12.27 6.07 12.05
CA LEU A 135 -12.80 6.33 10.71
C LEU A 135 -13.55 5.11 10.18
N PRO A 136 -14.57 5.30 9.33
CA PRO A 136 -15.26 4.17 8.69
C PRO A 136 -14.30 3.25 7.95
N THR A 137 -14.50 1.93 8.05
CA THR A 137 -13.59 0.92 7.48
C THR A 137 -13.46 1.02 5.96
N ASN A 138 -14.50 1.47 5.26
CA ASN A 138 -14.47 1.74 3.82
C ASN A 138 -13.66 2.99 3.42
N LYS A 139 -13.30 3.84 4.39
CA LYS A 139 -12.43 5.02 4.17
C LYS A 139 -10.96 4.76 4.52
N VAL A 140 -10.62 3.59 5.04
CA VAL A 140 -9.26 3.23 5.44
C VAL A 140 -8.80 1.99 4.68
N VAL A 141 -7.65 2.08 4.02
CA VAL A 141 -7.10 1.00 3.20
C VAL A 141 -5.57 0.96 3.30
N GLY A 142 -5.00 -0.25 3.19
CA GLY A 142 -3.54 -0.44 3.14
C GLY A 142 -3.04 -0.72 1.72
N MET A 143 -1.93 -0.09 1.34
CA MET A 143 -1.22 -0.36 0.08
C MET A 143 -0.41 -1.66 0.24
N ALA A 144 -0.90 -2.76 -0.33
CA ALA A 144 -0.34 -4.12 -0.19
C ALA A 144 -0.24 -4.83 -1.55
N GLY A 145 -1.22 -5.63 -1.87
CA GLY A 145 -1.25 -6.50 -3.04
C GLY A 145 -1.02 -5.79 -4.38
N ILE A 146 -1.35 -4.51 -4.51
CA ILE A 146 -1.06 -3.71 -5.71
C ILE A 146 0.46 -3.62 -5.96
N LEU A 147 1.26 -3.41 -4.92
CA LEU A 147 2.72 -3.41 -5.00
C LEU A 147 3.24 -4.84 -5.26
N ASP A 148 2.71 -5.83 -4.54
CA ASP A 148 3.15 -7.22 -4.65
C ASP A 148 2.82 -7.78 -6.03
N SER A 149 1.65 -7.46 -6.57
CA SER A 149 1.27 -7.79 -7.96
C SER A 149 2.17 -7.11 -8.98
N SER A 150 2.67 -5.90 -8.71
CA SER A 150 3.61 -5.22 -9.62
C SER A 150 4.94 -5.96 -9.74
N ARG A 151 5.43 -6.54 -8.64
CA ARG A 151 6.63 -7.41 -8.62
C ARG A 151 6.40 -8.67 -9.44
N PHE A 152 5.28 -9.34 -9.21
CA PHE A 152 4.89 -10.54 -9.93
C PHE A 152 4.78 -10.29 -11.45
N LYS A 153 4.10 -9.21 -11.86
CA LYS A 153 4.01 -8.75 -13.25
C LYS A 153 5.39 -8.51 -13.86
N LEU A 154 6.29 -7.84 -13.13
CA LEU A 154 7.64 -7.54 -13.60
C LEU A 154 8.46 -8.81 -13.85
N PHE A 155 8.42 -9.76 -12.91
CA PHE A 155 9.21 -11.00 -13.05
C PHE A 155 8.67 -11.90 -14.16
N LEU A 156 7.36 -11.99 -14.33
CA LEU A 156 6.74 -12.66 -15.47
C LEU A 156 7.07 -11.96 -16.79
N SER A 157 7.06 -10.63 -16.84
CA SER A 157 7.42 -9.83 -18.01
C SER A 157 8.84 -10.12 -18.49
N LYS A 158 9.79 -10.17 -17.55
CA LYS A 158 11.20 -10.49 -17.86
C LYS A 158 11.37 -11.92 -18.38
N GLU A 159 10.69 -12.89 -17.78
CA GLU A 159 10.79 -14.30 -18.16
C GLU A 159 10.18 -14.55 -19.53
N LEU A 160 8.95 -14.07 -19.73
CA LEU A 160 8.18 -14.30 -20.96
C LEU A 160 8.53 -13.31 -22.09
N LYS A 161 9.39 -12.33 -21.82
CA LYS A 161 9.80 -11.27 -22.77
C LYS A 161 8.62 -10.51 -23.38
N VAL A 162 7.61 -10.21 -22.55
CA VAL A 162 6.43 -9.43 -22.95
C VAL A 162 6.39 -8.12 -22.16
N PRO A 163 5.83 -7.03 -22.73
CA PRO A 163 5.68 -5.77 -21.98
C PRO A 163 4.85 -5.95 -20.71
N VAL A 164 5.29 -5.38 -19.59
CA VAL A 164 4.62 -5.51 -18.28
C VAL A 164 3.13 -5.11 -18.33
N LYS A 165 2.78 -4.12 -19.15
CA LYS A 165 1.39 -3.68 -19.37
C LYS A 165 0.47 -4.72 -20.02
N LYS A 166 1.03 -5.81 -20.55
CA LYS A 166 0.29 -6.94 -21.12
C LYS A 166 0.06 -8.06 -20.11
N ILE A 167 0.48 -7.87 -18.86
CA ILE A 167 0.31 -8.86 -17.81
C ILE A 167 -0.71 -8.30 -16.81
N ASP A 168 -1.78 -9.07 -16.64
CA ASP A 168 -2.75 -8.89 -15.58
C ASP A 168 -2.52 -9.97 -14.53
N ALA A 169 -2.19 -9.58 -13.32
CA ALA A 169 -1.82 -10.51 -12.25
C ALA A 169 -2.24 -9.97 -10.88
N MET A 170 -2.49 -10.90 -9.97
CA MET A 170 -2.98 -10.60 -8.62
C MET A 170 -2.16 -11.35 -7.57
N VAL A 171 -1.89 -10.66 -6.47
CA VAL A 171 -1.31 -11.20 -5.24
C VAL A 171 -2.22 -10.81 -4.08
N MET A 172 -2.57 -11.77 -3.23
CA MET A 172 -3.45 -11.60 -2.08
C MET A 172 -2.72 -11.90 -0.76
N GLY A 173 -3.47 -11.83 0.36
CA GLY A 173 -2.98 -12.14 1.70
C GLY A 173 -2.27 -10.98 2.39
N GLY A 174 -1.62 -11.25 3.51
CA GLY A 174 -0.83 -10.26 4.26
C GLY A 174 0.38 -9.77 3.47
N HIS A 175 0.73 -8.50 3.66
CA HIS A 175 1.86 -7.86 2.99
C HIS A 175 3.20 -8.29 3.60
N GLY A 176 3.79 -9.36 3.10
CA GLY A 176 5.05 -9.94 3.58
C GLY A 176 5.38 -11.26 2.90
N ASP A 177 6.19 -12.07 3.56
CA ASP A 177 6.67 -13.37 3.08
C ASP A 177 5.57 -14.43 2.93
N THR A 178 4.40 -14.21 3.54
CA THR A 178 3.22 -15.08 3.42
C THR A 178 2.22 -14.66 2.34
N MET A 179 2.54 -13.63 1.52
CA MET A 179 1.67 -13.22 0.41
C MET A 179 1.42 -14.36 -0.58
N VAL A 180 0.27 -14.34 -1.24
CA VAL A 180 -0.22 -15.41 -2.11
C VAL A 180 -0.33 -14.92 -3.55
N PRO A 181 0.70 -15.12 -4.40
CA PRO A 181 0.58 -14.95 -5.83
C PRO A 181 -0.47 -15.91 -6.40
N LEU A 182 -1.30 -15.43 -7.33
CA LEU A 182 -2.40 -16.19 -7.93
C LEU A 182 -2.19 -16.43 -9.43
N PRO A 183 -1.38 -17.43 -9.85
CA PRO A 183 -1.15 -17.75 -11.25
C PRO A 183 -2.44 -18.08 -12.01
N ARG A 184 -3.44 -18.69 -11.37
CA ARG A 184 -4.73 -19.05 -11.93
C ARG A 184 -5.55 -17.83 -12.38
N PHE A 185 -5.38 -16.71 -11.69
CA PHE A 185 -6.02 -15.42 -12.00
C PHE A 185 -5.11 -14.49 -12.81
N THR A 186 -3.98 -15.01 -13.30
CA THR A 186 -3.02 -14.22 -14.07
C THR A 186 -3.18 -14.47 -15.57
N LYS A 187 -3.18 -13.37 -16.34
CA LYS A 187 -3.22 -13.39 -17.80
C LYS A 187 -2.02 -12.67 -18.39
N VAL A 188 -1.51 -13.18 -19.50
CA VAL A 188 -0.40 -12.60 -20.26
C VAL A 188 -0.87 -12.39 -21.70
N SER A 189 -0.96 -11.16 -22.14
CA SER A 189 -1.55 -10.77 -23.43
C SER A 189 -2.94 -11.38 -23.66
N GLY A 190 -3.75 -11.42 -22.59
CA GLY A 190 -5.10 -11.99 -22.59
C GLY A 190 -5.19 -13.52 -22.44
N LYS A 191 -4.06 -14.24 -22.54
CA LYS A 191 -4.02 -15.69 -22.38
C LYS A 191 -3.77 -16.08 -20.91
N PRO A 192 -4.50 -17.04 -20.32
CA PRO A 192 -4.24 -17.54 -18.98
C PRO A 192 -2.79 -18.01 -18.81
N LEU A 193 -2.14 -17.62 -17.70
CA LEU A 193 -0.75 -18.00 -17.43
C LEU A 193 -0.55 -19.53 -17.36
N LEU A 194 -1.52 -20.26 -16.78
CA LEU A 194 -1.45 -21.72 -16.70
C LEU A 194 -1.51 -22.41 -18.07
N ASP A 195 -2.11 -21.78 -19.08
CA ASP A 195 -2.06 -22.32 -20.44
C ASP A 195 -0.68 -22.15 -21.07
N LEU A 196 0.03 -21.06 -20.72
CA LEU A 196 1.43 -20.89 -21.13
C LEU A 196 2.36 -21.92 -20.47
N VAL A 197 2.03 -22.36 -19.25
CA VAL A 197 2.73 -23.48 -18.61
C VAL A 197 2.49 -24.78 -19.36
N LYS A 198 1.22 -25.11 -19.69
CA LYS A 198 0.86 -26.29 -20.48
C LYS A 198 1.53 -26.31 -21.86
N ASP A 199 1.64 -25.14 -22.49
CA ASP A 199 2.28 -24.97 -23.80
C ASP A 199 3.82 -24.98 -23.73
N GLY A 200 4.42 -25.18 -22.56
CA GLY A 200 5.87 -25.20 -22.36
C GLY A 200 6.57 -23.84 -22.55
N LYS A 201 5.82 -22.72 -22.54
CA LYS A 201 6.40 -21.38 -22.64
C LYS A 201 7.10 -20.92 -21.36
N ILE A 202 6.71 -21.49 -20.23
CA ILE A 202 7.32 -21.35 -18.93
C ILE A 202 7.15 -22.67 -18.17
N SER A 203 8.19 -23.17 -17.49
CA SER A 203 8.05 -24.40 -16.69
C SER A 203 7.38 -24.13 -15.35
N SER A 204 6.78 -25.16 -14.76
CA SER A 204 6.18 -25.07 -13.41
C SER A 204 7.20 -24.68 -12.35
N GLU A 205 8.42 -25.19 -12.42
CA GLU A 205 9.52 -24.88 -11.50
C GLU A 205 9.93 -23.40 -11.64
N LYS A 206 9.95 -22.89 -12.86
CA LYS A 206 10.27 -21.47 -13.11
C LYS A 206 9.18 -20.56 -12.58
N LEU A 207 7.91 -20.94 -12.78
CA LEU A 207 6.79 -20.19 -12.22
C LEU A 207 6.86 -20.16 -10.69
N GLU A 208 7.15 -21.27 -10.02
CA GLU A 208 7.31 -21.32 -8.57
C GLU A 208 8.49 -20.47 -8.08
N SER A 209 9.60 -20.48 -8.81
CA SER A 209 10.73 -19.58 -8.55
C SER A 209 10.34 -18.09 -8.65
N ILE A 210 9.45 -17.73 -9.59
CA ILE A 210 8.92 -16.38 -9.72
C ILE A 210 7.97 -16.05 -8.57
N ASN A 211 7.10 -16.97 -8.16
CA ASN A 211 6.23 -16.81 -6.99
C ASN A 211 7.08 -16.52 -5.74
N GLN A 212 8.11 -17.31 -5.50
CA GLN A 212 9.01 -17.11 -4.35
C GLN A 212 9.74 -15.77 -4.44
N ARG A 213 10.29 -15.44 -5.60
CA ARG A 213 10.95 -14.13 -5.79
C ARG A 213 10.00 -12.95 -5.58
N THR A 214 8.71 -13.12 -5.86
CA THR A 214 7.68 -12.11 -5.58
C THR A 214 7.53 -11.89 -4.08
N ARG A 215 7.49 -12.96 -3.30
CA ARG A 215 7.48 -12.91 -1.82
C ARG A 215 8.72 -12.21 -1.28
N ASP A 216 9.88 -12.48 -1.85
CA ASP A 216 11.19 -11.93 -1.43
C ASP A 216 11.50 -10.56 -2.05
N GLY A 217 10.64 -10.02 -2.92
CA GLY A 217 10.93 -8.84 -3.73
C GLY A 217 11.26 -7.57 -2.94
N GLY A 218 10.72 -7.42 -1.74
CA GLY A 218 11.10 -6.35 -0.81
C GLY A 218 12.51 -6.54 -0.25
N ALA A 219 12.82 -7.74 0.21
CA ALA A 219 14.13 -8.10 0.77
C ALA A 219 15.25 -8.03 -0.28
N GLU A 220 14.97 -8.43 -1.53
CA GLU A 220 15.91 -8.30 -2.66
C GLU A 220 16.36 -6.84 -2.87
N ILE A 221 15.41 -5.89 -2.82
CA ILE A 221 15.72 -4.46 -2.96
C ILE A 221 16.54 -3.93 -1.77
N VAL A 222 16.17 -4.31 -0.55
CA VAL A 222 16.91 -3.92 0.67
C VAL A 222 18.36 -4.43 0.59
N LYS A 223 18.57 -5.66 0.11
CA LYS A 223 19.92 -6.24 -0.09
C LYS A 223 20.77 -5.41 -1.07
N TYR A 224 20.19 -4.92 -2.16
CA TYR A 224 20.93 -4.08 -3.13
C TYR A 224 21.18 -2.67 -2.62
N LEU A 225 20.22 -2.08 -1.91
CA LEU A 225 20.35 -0.72 -1.42
C LEU A 225 21.25 -0.61 -0.16
N GLU A 226 21.46 -1.71 0.56
CA GLU A 226 22.20 -1.78 1.83
C GLU A 226 21.63 -0.86 2.92
N LYS A 227 21.19 0.33 2.56
CA LYS A 227 20.51 1.30 3.43
C LYS A 227 19.21 1.77 2.76
N GLY A 228 18.09 1.59 3.45
CA GLY A 228 16.77 1.98 2.96
C GLY A 228 15.96 0.80 2.42
N SER A 229 14.86 1.10 1.75
CA SER A 229 13.92 0.14 1.18
C SER A 229 13.34 0.67 -0.14
N ALA A 230 12.53 -0.13 -0.82
CA ALA A 230 11.81 0.31 -2.01
C ALA A 230 10.98 1.58 -1.71
N PHE A 231 10.95 2.54 -2.62
CA PHE A 231 10.13 3.75 -2.50
C PHE A 231 9.47 4.18 -3.82
N TYR A 232 10.03 3.87 -4.98
CA TYR A 232 9.39 4.19 -6.27
C TYR A 232 8.11 3.40 -6.53
N ALA A 233 8.17 2.07 -6.45
CA ALA A 233 7.02 1.21 -6.69
C ALA A 233 5.94 1.35 -5.59
N PRO A 234 6.27 1.47 -4.29
CA PRO A 234 5.30 1.81 -3.26
C PRO A 234 4.58 3.14 -3.51
N ALA A 235 5.31 4.19 -3.91
CA ALA A 235 4.72 5.48 -4.24
C ALA A 235 3.80 5.39 -5.47
N ALA A 236 4.24 4.74 -6.54
CA ALA A 236 3.41 4.53 -7.73
C ALA A 236 2.12 3.76 -7.40
N SER A 237 2.20 2.75 -6.51
CA SER A 237 1.04 1.99 -6.05
C SER A 237 0.07 2.84 -5.24
N GLY A 238 0.57 3.68 -4.33
CA GLY A 238 -0.25 4.62 -3.55
C GLY A 238 -0.95 5.66 -4.43
N VAL A 239 -0.25 6.19 -5.45
CA VAL A 239 -0.84 7.14 -6.42
C VAL A 239 -1.93 6.47 -7.26
N GLU A 240 -1.76 5.22 -7.66
CA GLU A 240 -2.78 4.46 -8.40
C GLU A 240 -4.07 4.29 -7.56
N MET A 241 -3.94 3.98 -6.27
CA MET A 241 -5.08 3.90 -5.35
C MET A 241 -5.75 5.26 -5.17
N ALA A 242 -4.97 6.33 -5.00
CA ALA A 242 -5.49 7.68 -4.88
C ALA A 242 -6.20 8.14 -6.16
N SER A 243 -5.66 7.79 -7.35
CA SER A 243 -6.29 8.07 -8.64
C SER A 243 -7.66 7.39 -8.77
N ALA A 244 -7.74 6.11 -8.38
CA ALA A 244 -8.98 5.35 -8.42
C ALA A 244 -10.09 6.01 -7.57
N TYR A 245 -9.74 6.54 -6.40
CA TYR A 245 -10.67 7.29 -5.54
C TYR A 245 -11.04 8.67 -6.12
N ILE A 246 -10.04 9.48 -6.45
CA ILE A 246 -10.21 10.88 -6.91
C ILE A 246 -11.04 10.97 -8.21
N ASN A 247 -10.84 10.00 -9.11
CA ASN A 247 -11.49 9.97 -10.42
C ASN A 247 -12.70 9.03 -10.49
N ASP A 248 -13.12 8.43 -9.38
CA ASP A 248 -14.21 7.44 -9.32
C ASP A 248 -14.05 6.31 -10.36
N GLU A 249 -12.82 5.78 -10.47
CA GLU A 249 -12.48 4.82 -11.55
C GLU A 249 -13.13 3.45 -11.36
N LYS A 250 -13.64 3.14 -10.17
CA LYS A 250 -14.22 1.83 -9.78
C LYS A 250 -13.32 0.65 -10.16
N LYS A 251 -12.03 0.86 -9.92
CA LYS A 251 -10.99 -0.07 -10.31
C LYS A 251 -10.86 -1.19 -9.28
N ILE A 252 -10.71 -2.41 -9.77
CA ILE A 252 -10.39 -3.55 -8.90
C ILE A 252 -8.89 -3.54 -8.65
N LEU A 253 -8.51 -3.33 -7.40
CA LEU A 253 -7.13 -3.30 -6.94
C LEU A 253 -6.94 -4.24 -5.75
N PRO A 254 -5.87 -5.04 -5.69
CA PRO A 254 -5.57 -5.85 -4.50
C PRO A 254 -4.96 -4.94 -3.42
N CYS A 255 -5.72 -4.70 -2.36
CA CYS A 255 -5.37 -3.81 -1.26
C CYS A 255 -5.68 -4.45 0.08
N ALA A 256 -5.00 -4.04 1.16
CA ALA A 256 -5.38 -4.47 2.50
C ALA A 256 -6.67 -3.73 2.91
N ALA A 257 -7.77 -4.46 2.97
CA ALA A 257 -9.09 -3.97 3.33
C ALA A 257 -9.68 -4.73 4.52
N TYR A 258 -10.61 -4.09 5.21
CA TYR A 258 -11.30 -4.70 6.34
C TYR A 258 -12.30 -5.75 5.87
N MET A 259 -12.05 -6.99 6.25
CA MET A 259 -12.95 -8.11 5.98
C MET A 259 -13.90 -8.30 7.17
N ASN A 260 -15.17 -8.52 6.86
CA ASN A 260 -16.24 -8.73 7.82
C ASN A 260 -17.14 -9.89 7.37
N GLY A 261 -16.54 -11.02 7.07
CA GLY A 261 -17.17 -12.26 6.60
C GLY A 261 -16.62 -12.76 5.27
N GLU A 262 -16.05 -11.86 4.44
CA GLU A 262 -15.47 -12.26 3.15
C GLU A 262 -14.35 -13.27 3.35
N TYR A 263 -14.28 -14.27 2.48
CA TYR A 263 -13.37 -15.42 2.58
C TYR A 263 -13.44 -16.16 3.94
N GLY A 264 -14.53 -16.00 4.72
CA GLY A 264 -14.66 -16.54 6.06
C GLY A 264 -13.78 -15.84 7.12
N VAL A 265 -13.28 -14.65 6.81
CA VAL A 265 -12.41 -13.86 7.70
C VAL A 265 -13.18 -12.68 8.29
N GLU A 266 -13.05 -12.46 9.58
CA GLU A 266 -13.72 -11.36 10.28
C GLU A 266 -12.72 -10.44 11.00
N LYS A 267 -12.97 -9.13 10.95
CA LYS A 267 -12.29 -8.10 11.73
C LYS A 267 -10.78 -8.02 11.50
N ILE A 268 -10.33 -8.31 10.28
CA ILE A 268 -8.93 -8.30 9.87
C ILE A 268 -8.77 -7.50 8.58
N TYR A 269 -7.71 -6.71 8.50
CA TYR A 269 -7.22 -6.14 7.24
C TYR A 269 -6.19 -7.09 6.63
N ALA A 270 -6.41 -7.47 5.39
CA ALA A 270 -5.40 -8.17 4.57
C ALA A 270 -5.66 -7.91 3.09
N GLY A 271 -4.68 -8.23 2.25
CA GLY A 271 -4.73 -8.01 0.81
C GLY A 271 -5.80 -8.86 0.13
N VAL A 272 -6.84 -8.22 -0.38
CA VAL A 272 -7.95 -8.80 -1.16
C VAL A 272 -8.29 -7.89 -2.32
N PRO A 273 -8.93 -8.40 -3.40
CA PRO A 273 -9.41 -7.55 -4.50
C PRO A 273 -10.52 -6.63 -3.99
N VAL A 274 -10.37 -5.32 -4.16
CA VAL A 274 -11.37 -4.33 -3.77
C VAL A 274 -11.69 -3.38 -4.91
N ILE A 275 -12.92 -2.91 -4.97
CA ILE A 275 -13.33 -1.81 -5.86
C ILE A 275 -13.11 -0.51 -5.10
N ILE A 276 -12.24 0.35 -5.65
CA ILE A 276 -12.04 1.73 -5.15
C ILE A 276 -12.78 2.70 -6.07
N GLY A 277 -13.72 3.42 -5.49
CA GLY A 277 -14.44 4.52 -6.12
C GLY A 277 -14.56 5.73 -5.16
N LYS A 278 -15.38 6.70 -5.50
CA LYS A 278 -15.56 7.96 -4.75
C LYS A 278 -16.02 7.77 -3.30
N ASP A 279 -16.66 6.65 -2.98
CA ASP A 279 -17.14 6.34 -1.64
C ASP A 279 -16.09 5.58 -0.78
N GLY A 280 -14.88 5.36 -1.33
CA GLY A 280 -13.80 4.60 -0.72
C GLY A 280 -13.76 3.18 -1.24
N ILE A 281 -13.62 2.21 -0.34
CA ILE A 281 -13.80 0.79 -0.67
C ILE A 281 -15.30 0.52 -0.82
N GLU A 282 -15.75 0.37 -2.06
CA GLU A 282 -17.18 0.15 -2.36
C GLU A 282 -17.58 -1.32 -2.21
N LYS A 283 -16.64 -2.23 -2.48
CA LYS A 283 -16.86 -3.66 -2.40
C LYS A 283 -15.55 -4.43 -2.32
N ILE A 284 -15.54 -5.55 -1.60
CA ILE A 284 -14.54 -6.61 -1.73
C ILE A 284 -15.06 -7.59 -2.80
N GLU A 285 -14.28 -7.81 -3.86
CA GLU A 285 -14.61 -8.78 -4.89
C GLU A 285 -14.06 -10.15 -4.50
N GLU A 286 -14.95 -11.03 -4.01
CA GLU A 286 -14.56 -12.39 -3.70
C GLU A 286 -14.32 -13.20 -4.97
N ILE A 287 -13.13 -13.77 -5.10
CA ILE A 287 -12.76 -14.70 -6.17
C ILE A 287 -12.74 -16.12 -5.63
N GLU A 288 -13.12 -17.09 -6.45
CA GLU A 288 -13.15 -18.49 -6.04
C GLU A 288 -11.74 -19.09 -5.99
N LEU A 289 -11.20 -19.21 -4.78
CA LEU A 289 -9.91 -19.85 -4.52
C LEU A 289 -10.04 -21.37 -4.54
N ASP A 290 -9.07 -22.08 -5.13
CA ASP A 290 -8.98 -23.53 -5.00
C ASP A 290 -8.47 -23.93 -3.59
N GLU A 291 -8.43 -25.22 -3.29
CA GLU A 291 -8.06 -25.72 -1.96
C GLU A 291 -6.62 -25.33 -1.56
N LYS A 292 -5.69 -25.28 -2.52
CA LYS A 292 -4.30 -24.85 -2.26
C LYS A 292 -4.26 -23.35 -1.98
N GLU A 293 -4.88 -22.55 -2.81
CA GLU A 293 -4.97 -21.10 -2.67
C GLU A 293 -5.66 -20.69 -1.36
N LYS A 294 -6.75 -21.38 -0.97
CA LYS A 294 -7.42 -21.21 0.33
C LYS A 294 -6.48 -21.53 1.50
N SER A 295 -5.74 -22.63 1.40
CA SER A 295 -4.80 -23.02 2.45
C SER A 295 -3.68 -21.98 2.61
N GLU A 296 -3.11 -21.50 1.49
CA GLU A 296 -2.07 -20.46 1.50
C GLU A 296 -2.64 -19.13 2.03
N PHE A 297 -3.83 -18.74 1.60
CA PHE A 297 -4.52 -17.53 2.08
C PHE A 297 -4.80 -17.59 3.58
N ASN A 298 -5.35 -18.70 4.08
CA ASN A 298 -5.61 -18.90 5.51
C ASN A 298 -4.31 -18.84 6.33
N HIS A 299 -3.24 -19.45 5.84
CA HIS A 299 -1.91 -19.36 6.47
C HIS A 299 -1.45 -17.89 6.57
N SER A 300 -1.64 -17.13 5.50
CA SER A 300 -1.30 -15.71 5.47
C SER A 300 -2.14 -14.89 6.47
N ILE A 301 -3.45 -15.15 6.55
CA ILE A 301 -4.36 -14.51 7.52
C ILE A 301 -3.94 -14.81 8.96
N GLU A 302 -3.57 -16.06 9.27
CA GLU A 302 -3.10 -16.44 10.61
C GLU A 302 -1.78 -15.72 10.98
N ALA A 303 -0.90 -15.47 10.00
CA ALA A 303 0.30 -14.67 10.24
C ALA A 303 -0.04 -13.20 10.59
N VAL A 304 -1.02 -12.60 9.90
CA VAL A 304 -1.52 -11.25 10.21
C VAL A 304 -2.17 -11.21 11.60
N LYS A 305 -3.01 -12.19 11.95
CA LYS A 305 -3.64 -12.28 13.28
C LYS A 305 -2.60 -12.34 14.41
N LYS A 306 -1.58 -13.19 14.28
CA LYS A 306 -0.49 -13.29 15.26
C LYS A 306 0.25 -11.96 15.45
N LEU A 307 0.48 -11.24 14.36
CA LEU A 307 1.14 -9.95 14.45
C LEU A 307 0.23 -8.87 15.08
N TRP A 308 -1.08 -8.95 14.81
CA TRP A 308 -2.09 -8.10 15.47
C TRP A 308 -2.19 -8.38 16.98
N GLU A 309 -2.14 -9.64 17.40
CA GLU A 309 -2.08 -10.02 18.81
C GLU A 309 -0.87 -9.43 19.51
N ALA A 310 0.31 -9.51 18.87
CA ALA A 310 1.53 -8.89 19.38
C ALA A 310 1.39 -7.36 19.51
N ALA A 311 0.82 -6.69 18.51
CA ALA A 311 0.55 -5.25 18.56
C ALA A 311 -0.41 -4.88 19.70
N SER A 312 -1.49 -5.66 19.87
CA SER A 312 -2.49 -5.47 20.93
C SER A 312 -1.95 -5.80 22.33
N ALA A 313 -0.87 -6.57 22.43
CA ALA A 313 -0.15 -6.78 23.69
C ALA A 313 0.74 -5.57 24.04
N ILE A 314 1.30 -4.88 23.02
CA ILE A 314 2.13 -3.68 23.21
C ILE A 314 1.26 -2.46 23.54
N ASP A 315 0.15 -2.26 22.83
CA ASP A 315 -0.81 -1.18 23.12
C ASP A 315 -2.21 -1.76 23.35
N THR A 316 -2.65 -1.73 24.61
CA THR A 316 -3.93 -2.29 25.05
C THR A 316 -5.15 -1.49 24.55
N ASP A 317 -4.98 -0.26 24.07
CA ASP A 317 -6.07 0.52 23.48
C ASP A 317 -6.59 -0.14 22.19
N LEU A 318 -5.79 -0.96 21.53
CA LEU A 318 -6.18 -1.74 20.35
C LEU A 318 -7.16 -2.88 20.65
N LYS A 319 -7.32 -3.25 21.93
CA LYS A 319 -8.28 -4.30 22.38
C LYS A 319 -9.70 -3.78 22.61
N LYS A 320 -9.85 -2.49 22.71
CA LYS A 320 -11.13 -1.80 22.87
C LYS A 320 -11.87 -1.72 21.53
#